data_dbc4a3f2f8a35377c98d5e6d8a915983
#
_entry.id   dbc4a3f2f8a35377c98d5e6d8a915983
#
_cell.length_a   1.000
_cell.length_b   1.000
_cell.length_c   1.000
_cell.angle_alpha   90.00
_cell.angle_beta   90.00
_cell.angle_gamma   90.00
#
_symmetry.space_group_name_H-M   'P 1'
#
loop_
_entity.id
_entity.type
_entity.pdbx_description
1 polymer ?
#
loop_
_entity_poly.entity_id
_entity_poly.type
_entity_poly.pdbx_seq_one_letter_code
_entity_poly.pdbx_strand_id
1 'polypeptide(L)'
;MKNKNLIIIINLIFLSFFNFQVISEEFDFKSSEIIFLENGNKIKGINGIDLVTNNKIRITGDQFDYDKISLILNVKGDVVVYDEVNKIILKSNEFTYLKQKETIYTKTKTTAEIDKEYFLESNELTYNISEKKIFSEKK
;
A
#
# COMPACT_ATOMS: atom_id res chain seq x y z
N MET A 1 0.61 -8.09 56.76
CA MET A 1 1.19 -7.08 55.83
C MET A 1 1.89 -7.68 54.60
N LYS A 2 1.73 -8.97 54.30
CA LYS A 2 2.50 -9.66 53.24
C LYS A 2 1.92 -9.59 51.82
N ASN A 3 0.65 -9.17 51.62
CA ASN A 3 -0.02 -9.31 50.32
C ASN A 3 -0.11 -8.01 49.49
N LYS A 4 0.20 -6.82 50.08
CA LYS A 4 0.13 -5.54 49.33
C LYS A 4 1.20 -5.46 48.25
N ASN A 5 2.42 -5.90 48.54
CA ASN A 5 3.51 -5.86 47.56
C ASN A 5 3.31 -6.83 46.41
N LEU A 6 2.67 -7.96 46.64
CA LEU A 6 2.33 -8.95 45.59
C LEU A 6 1.27 -8.42 44.64
N ILE A 7 0.25 -7.71 45.15
CA ILE A 7 -0.79 -7.07 44.33
C ILE A 7 -0.21 -5.96 43.47
N ILE A 8 0.74 -5.17 43.99
CA ILE A 8 1.41 -4.12 43.22
C ILE A 8 2.25 -4.72 42.07
N ILE A 9 2.97 -5.82 42.33
CA ILE A 9 3.78 -6.50 41.32
C ILE A 9 2.89 -7.10 40.22
N ILE A 10 1.76 -7.71 40.57
CA ILE A 10 0.80 -8.29 39.61
C ILE A 10 0.19 -7.17 38.73
N ASN A 11 -0.16 -6.02 39.30
CA ASN A 11 -0.65 -4.86 38.52
C ASN A 11 0.42 -4.28 37.60
N LEU A 12 1.67 -4.21 38.03
CA LEU A 12 2.78 -3.73 37.19
C LEU A 12 3.05 -4.66 36.00
N ILE A 13 2.95 -5.96 36.22
CA ILE A 13 3.09 -6.98 35.16
C ILE A 13 1.90 -6.88 34.17
N PHE A 14 0.67 -6.68 34.67
CA PHE A 14 -0.50 -6.55 33.82
C PHE A 14 -0.46 -5.30 32.92
N LEU A 15 0.08 -4.19 33.40
CA LEU A 15 0.29 -2.96 32.59
C LEU A 15 1.32 -3.15 31.47
N SER A 16 2.29 -4.05 31.63
CA SER A 16 3.33 -4.30 30.61
C SER A 16 2.83 -5.09 29.39
N PHE A 17 1.65 -5.73 29.49
CA PHE A 17 1.03 -6.45 28.37
C PHE A 17 0.15 -5.58 27.46
N PHE A 18 -0.15 -4.35 27.82
CA PHE A 18 -0.79 -3.39 26.92
C PHE A 18 0.25 -2.74 26.00
N ASN A 19 0.82 -3.54 25.13
CA ASN A 19 1.51 -2.99 23.96
C ASN A 19 0.44 -2.41 23.05
N PHE A 20 0.17 -1.11 23.12
CA PHE A 20 -0.54 -0.40 22.08
C PHE A 20 0.34 -0.51 20.83
N GLN A 21 -0.06 -1.37 19.90
CA GLN A 21 0.49 -1.29 18.55
C GLN A 21 0.04 0.05 18.00
N VAL A 22 0.95 1.00 17.93
CA VAL A 22 0.76 2.19 17.11
C VAL A 22 0.69 1.67 15.69
N ILE A 23 -0.53 1.63 15.13
CA ILE A 23 -0.74 1.38 13.71
C ILE A 23 -0.16 2.61 13.03
N SER A 24 1.08 2.51 12.58
CA SER A 24 1.70 3.50 11.71
C SER A 24 0.82 3.63 10.46
N GLU A 25 0.49 4.83 10.06
CA GLU A 25 -0.18 5.06 8.79
C GLU A 25 0.66 4.41 7.67
N GLU A 26 -0.01 3.56 6.89
CA GLU A 26 0.67 2.65 5.96
C GLU A 26 1.08 3.34 4.66
N PHE A 27 0.54 4.55 4.43
CA PHE A 27 0.79 5.37 3.25
C PHE A 27 0.89 6.84 3.63
N ASP A 28 1.84 7.53 3.03
CA ASP A 28 1.88 8.98 3.00
C ASP A 28 1.12 9.46 1.76
N PHE A 29 -0.07 10.03 1.97
CA PHE A 29 -0.95 10.51 0.89
C PHE A 29 -0.80 12.00 0.69
N LYS A 30 -0.56 12.41 -0.55
CA LYS A 30 -0.68 13.80 -1.00
C LYS A 30 -1.71 13.88 -2.11
N SER A 31 -2.74 14.66 -1.91
CA SER A 31 -3.82 14.89 -2.88
C SER A 31 -4.40 16.27 -2.69
N SER A 32 -4.98 16.84 -3.74
CA SER A 32 -5.66 18.14 -3.63
C SER A 32 -6.93 18.07 -2.80
N GLU A 33 -7.58 16.91 -2.75
CA GLU A 33 -8.77 16.67 -1.94
C GLU A 33 -8.75 15.24 -1.39
N ILE A 34 -9.01 15.11 -0.09
CA ILE A 34 -9.10 13.82 0.60
C ILE A 34 -10.44 13.72 1.32
N ILE A 35 -11.19 12.65 1.06
CA ILE A 35 -12.49 12.37 1.63
C ILE A 35 -12.40 11.12 2.52
N PHE A 36 -12.83 11.25 3.78
CA PHE A 36 -12.92 10.13 4.70
C PHE A 36 -14.35 9.61 4.76
N LEU A 37 -14.52 8.32 4.54
CA LEU A 37 -15.80 7.61 4.55
C LEU A 37 -15.78 6.49 5.57
N GLU A 38 -16.99 6.02 5.97
CA GLU A 38 -17.15 4.86 6.86
C GLU A 38 -16.32 4.99 8.15
N ASN A 39 -16.48 6.14 8.84
CA ASN A 39 -15.73 6.48 10.07
C ASN A 39 -14.19 6.43 9.89
N GLY A 40 -13.73 6.75 8.69
CA GLY A 40 -12.29 6.77 8.38
C GLY A 40 -11.72 5.42 7.93
N ASN A 41 -12.56 4.40 7.77
CA ASN A 41 -12.13 3.09 7.24
C ASN A 41 -11.88 3.11 5.73
N LYS A 42 -12.53 4.06 5.02
CA LYS A 42 -12.25 4.30 3.60
C LYS A 42 -11.76 5.72 3.37
N ILE A 43 -10.74 5.83 2.54
CA ILE A 43 -10.14 7.11 2.16
C ILE A 43 -10.18 7.22 0.64
N LYS A 44 -10.67 8.33 0.13
CA LYS A 44 -10.63 8.69 -1.28
C LYS A 44 -9.79 9.95 -1.48
N GLY A 45 -8.98 9.97 -2.53
CA GLY A 45 -8.32 11.17 -2.99
C GLY A 45 -8.66 11.43 -4.45
N ILE A 46 -8.82 12.72 -4.80
CA ILE A 46 -9.15 13.17 -6.16
C ILE A 46 -8.29 14.38 -6.54
N ASN A 47 -8.24 14.67 -7.84
CA ASN A 47 -7.49 15.79 -8.41
C ASN A 47 -5.97 15.70 -8.20
N GLY A 48 -5.41 14.57 -8.59
CA GLY A 48 -3.98 14.29 -8.51
C GLY A 48 -3.58 13.70 -7.17
N ILE A 49 -2.90 12.59 -7.22
CA ILE A 49 -2.39 11.87 -6.05
C ILE A 49 -0.91 11.57 -6.20
N ASP A 50 -0.22 11.64 -5.08
CA ASP A 50 1.14 11.16 -4.91
C ASP A 50 1.18 10.45 -3.56
N LEU A 51 1.43 9.16 -3.57
CA LEU A 51 1.51 8.37 -2.36
C LEU A 51 2.79 7.54 -2.34
N VAL A 52 3.32 7.36 -1.14
CA VAL A 52 4.51 6.55 -0.91
C VAL A 52 4.18 5.49 0.13
N THR A 53 4.53 4.26 -0.20
CA THR A 53 4.39 3.12 0.72
C THR A 53 5.61 3.03 1.64
N ASN A 54 5.48 2.27 2.73
CA ASN A 54 6.62 1.99 3.64
C ASN A 54 7.78 1.28 2.92
N ASN A 55 7.50 0.56 1.83
CA ASN A 55 8.52 -0.13 1.01
C ASN A 55 9.15 0.79 -0.04
N LYS A 56 8.97 2.12 0.06
CA LYS A 56 9.49 3.14 -0.87
C LYS A 56 8.97 3.00 -2.30
N ILE A 57 7.79 2.43 -2.47
CA ILE A 57 7.09 2.43 -3.74
C ILE A 57 6.27 3.71 -3.82
N ARG A 58 6.52 4.53 -4.84
CA ARG A 58 5.76 5.73 -5.12
C ARG A 58 4.69 5.42 -6.16
N ILE A 59 3.47 5.85 -5.91
CA ILE A 59 2.34 5.69 -6.82
C ILE A 59 1.72 7.05 -7.06
N THR A 60 1.60 7.44 -8.32
CA THR A 60 0.93 8.68 -8.74
C THR A 60 -0.25 8.35 -9.63
N GLY A 61 -1.25 9.24 -9.69
CA GLY A 61 -2.44 9.09 -10.52
C GLY A 61 -3.42 10.23 -10.30
N ASP A 62 -4.63 10.13 -10.85
CA ASP A 62 -5.64 11.18 -10.72
C ASP A 62 -6.49 11.00 -9.46
N GLN A 63 -6.82 9.77 -9.10
CA GLN A 63 -7.68 9.44 -7.97
C GLN A 63 -7.34 8.10 -7.34
N PHE A 64 -7.67 7.96 -6.05
CA PHE A 64 -7.55 6.68 -5.34
C PHE A 64 -8.72 6.40 -4.41
N ASP A 65 -8.92 5.10 -4.14
CA ASP A 65 -9.79 4.54 -3.12
C ASP A 65 -8.97 3.58 -2.26
N TYR A 66 -8.85 3.86 -0.97
CA TYR A 66 -8.17 2.98 -0.03
C TYR A 66 -9.14 2.46 1.04
N ASP A 67 -9.22 1.15 1.18
CA ASP A 67 -9.97 0.46 2.23
C ASP A 67 -8.99 -0.06 3.29
N LYS A 68 -9.05 0.52 4.50
CA LYS A 68 -8.16 0.17 5.61
C LYS A 68 -8.44 -1.21 6.21
N ILE A 69 -9.66 -1.73 6.02
CA ILE A 69 -10.03 -3.03 6.58
C ILE A 69 -9.48 -4.15 5.71
N SER A 70 -9.69 -4.05 4.40
CA SER A 70 -9.19 -5.04 3.44
C SER A 70 -7.74 -4.81 3.03
N LEU A 71 -7.16 -3.64 3.35
CA LEU A 71 -5.82 -3.20 2.94
C LEU A 71 -5.64 -3.19 1.42
N ILE A 72 -6.71 -2.76 0.71
CA ILE A 72 -6.75 -2.65 -0.74
C ILE A 72 -6.73 -1.18 -1.15
N LEU A 73 -5.78 -0.83 -2.01
CA LEU A 73 -5.67 0.47 -2.63
C LEU A 73 -5.93 0.36 -4.13
N ASN A 74 -6.92 1.07 -4.63
CA ASN A 74 -7.18 1.22 -6.06
C ASN A 74 -6.77 2.63 -6.50
N VAL A 75 -6.03 2.73 -7.59
CA VAL A 75 -5.57 4.00 -8.17
C VAL A 75 -5.96 4.05 -9.64
N LYS A 76 -6.45 5.20 -10.10
CA LYS A 76 -6.93 5.41 -11.47
C LYS A 76 -6.44 6.73 -12.06
N GLY A 77 -6.37 6.77 -13.41
CA GLY A 77 -6.00 7.92 -14.23
C GLY A 77 -4.49 8.10 -14.32
N ASP A 78 -3.91 7.80 -15.47
CA ASP A 78 -2.48 7.95 -15.80
C ASP A 78 -1.53 7.49 -14.69
N VAL A 79 -1.80 6.29 -14.19
CA VAL A 79 -1.12 5.77 -12.99
C VAL A 79 0.31 5.37 -13.31
N VAL A 80 1.24 5.88 -12.51
CA VAL A 80 2.63 5.46 -12.52
C VAL A 80 3.00 4.88 -11.16
N VAL A 81 3.53 3.67 -11.17
CA VAL A 81 4.15 3.03 -10.01
C VAL A 81 5.66 3.02 -10.21
N TYR A 82 6.37 3.56 -9.25
CA TYR A 82 7.83 3.59 -9.23
C TYR A 82 8.36 2.87 -8.01
N ASP A 83 9.02 1.74 -8.23
CA ASP A 83 9.77 1.01 -7.22
C ASP A 83 11.25 1.37 -7.37
N GLU A 84 11.71 2.25 -6.50
CA GLU A 84 13.09 2.73 -6.52
C GLU A 84 14.09 1.61 -6.19
N VAL A 85 13.72 0.71 -5.28
CA VAL A 85 14.61 -0.35 -4.79
C VAL A 85 14.87 -1.39 -5.88
N ASN A 86 13.81 -1.78 -6.60
CA ASN A 86 13.89 -2.79 -7.65
C ASN A 86 14.06 -2.18 -9.05
N LYS A 87 14.10 -0.83 -9.16
CA LYS A 87 14.24 -0.06 -10.40
C LYS A 87 13.16 -0.44 -11.44
N ILE A 88 11.92 -0.54 -10.98
CA ILE A 88 10.77 -0.90 -11.81
C ILE A 88 9.86 0.31 -11.95
N ILE A 89 9.43 0.58 -13.18
CA ILE A 89 8.41 1.57 -13.49
C ILE A 89 7.26 0.85 -14.18
N LEU A 90 6.04 0.95 -13.61
CA LEU A 90 4.83 0.47 -14.25
C LEU A 90 3.96 1.66 -14.62
N LYS A 91 3.36 1.63 -15.80
CA LYS A 91 2.42 2.66 -16.27
C LYS A 91 1.15 2.00 -16.78
N SER A 92 0.00 2.47 -16.33
CA SER A 92 -1.31 1.99 -16.72
C SER A 92 -2.39 3.01 -16.43
N ASN A 93 -3.62 2.76 -16.87
CA ASN A 93 -4.76 3.60 -16.52
C ASN A 93 -5.32 3.30 -15.11
N GLU A 94 -5.08 2.09 -14.59
CA GLU A 94 -5.49 1.71 -13.24
C GLU A 94 -4.58 0.63 -12.65
N PHE A 95 -4.40 0.68 -11.33
CA PHE A 95 -3.75 -0.37 -10.55
C PHE A 95 -4.52 -0.66 -9.26
N THR A 96 -4.46 -1.91 -8.85
CA THR A 96 -4.87 -2.36 -7.52
C THR A 96 -3.65 -2.87 -6.75
N TYR A 97 -3.41 -2.30 -5.58
CA TYR A 97 -2.38 -2.77 -4.66
C TYR A 97 -3.02 -3.55 -3.51
N LEU A 98 -2.69 -4.82 -3.42
CA LEU A 98 -3.06 -5.72 -2.32
C LEU A 98 -1.92 -5.73 -1.30
N LYS A 99 -2.02 -4.88 -0.27
CA LYS A 99 -0.92 -4.70 0.66
C LYS A 99 -0.54 -5.97 1.41
N GLN A 100 -1.53 -6.75 1.88
CA GLN A 100 -1.26 -8.01 2.59
C GLN A 100 -0.43 -9.01 1.78
N LYS A 101 -0.54 -8.94 0.44
CA LYS A 101 0.17 -9.82 -0.49
C LYS A 101 1.40 -9.17 -1.10
N GLU A 102 1.65 -7.90 -0.78
CA GLU A 102 2.68 -7.08 -1.45
C GLU A 102 2.61 -7.21 -2.98
N THR A 103 1.40 -7.14 -3.54
CA THR A 103 1.16 -7.40 -4.95
C THR A 103 0.41 -6.23 -5.58
N ILE A 104 0.93 -5.74 -6.70
CA ILE A 104 0.28 -4.76 -7.57
C ILE A 104 -0.19 -5.48 -8.82
N TYR A 105 -1.46 -5.29 -9.19
CA TYR A 105 -1.98 -5.86 -10.43
C TYR A 105 -2.87 -4.88 -11.18
N THR A 106 -2.99 -5.11 -12.49
CA THR A 106 -3.88 -4.37 -13.39
C THR A 106 -4.54 -5.32 -14.37
N LYS A 107 -5.71 -4.91 -14.87
CA LYS A 107 -6.44 -5.57 -15.95
C LYS A 107 -6.57 -4.69 -17.18
N THR A 108 -5.75 -3.66 -17.27
CA THR A 108 -5.69 -2.72 -18.39
C THR A 108 -4.33 -2.77 -19.05
N LYS A 109 -4.23 -2.20 -20.27
CA LYS A 109 -2.96 -2.09 -20.97
C LYS A 109 -1.92 -1.44 -20.08
N THR A 110 -0.82 -2.13 -19.84
CA THR A 110 0.25 -1.75 -18.92
C THR A 110 1.59 -1.90 -19.59
N THR A 111 2.46 -0.94 -19.37
CA THR A 111 3.87 -1.05 -19.70
C THR A 111 4.69 -1.18 -18.42
N ALA A 112 5.72 -2.03 -18.47
CA ALA A 112 6.70 -2.18 -17.41
C ALA A 112 8.10 -1.92 -17.98
N GLU A 113 8.86 -1.09 -17.28
CA GLU A 113 10.28 -0.82 -17.53
C GLU A 113 11.06 -1.35 -16.32
N ILE A 114 12.08 -2.17 -16.54
CA ILE A 114 12.89 -2.80 -15.52
C ILE A 114 14.35 -2.42 -15.76
N ASP A 115 14.97 -1.76 -14.79
CA ASP A 115 16.38 -1.32 -14.80
C ASP A 115 16.79 -0.52 -16.06
N LYS A 116 15.82 0.11 -16.75
CA LYS A 116 15.98 0.82 -18.04
C LYS A 116 16.44 -0.05 -19.21
N GLU A 117 16.50 -1.36 -19.03
CA GLU A 117 16.98 -2.31 -20.03
C GLU A 117 15.88 -3.17 -20.62
N TYR A 118 14.90 -3.57 -19.79
CA TYR A 118 13.82 -4.47 -20.21
C TYR A 118 12.50 -3.74 -20.25
N PHE A 119 11.78 -3.94 -21.36
CA PHE A 119 10.46 -3.34 -21.57
C PHE A 119 9.44 -4.45 -21.82
N LEU A 120 8.32 -4.37 -21.14
CA LEU A 120 7.21 -5.32 -21.20
C LEU A 120 5.92 -4.57 -21.46
N GLU A 121 5.06 -5.07 -22.33
CA GLU A 121 3.70 -4.57 -22.53
C GLU A 121 2.70 -5.72 -22.41
N SER A 122 1.64 -5.53 -21.65
CA SER A 122 0.58 -6.51 -21.46
C SER A 122 -0.75 -5.84 -21.16
N ASN A 123 -1.86 -6.51 -21.50
CA ASN A 123 -3.21 -6.06 -21.11
C ASN A 123 -3.58 -6.51 -19.68
N GLU A 124 -2.76 -7.30 -19.06
CA GLU A 124 -2.93 -7.78 -17.69
C GLU A 124 -1.54 -8.04 -17.12
N LEU A 125 -1.25 -7.44 -15.98
CA LEU A 125 0.07 -7.53 -15.38
C LEU A 125 -0.05 -7.64 -13.87
N THR A 126 0.75 -8.53 -13.29
CA THR A 126 0.91 -8.68 -11.85
C THR A 126 2.37 -8.48 -11.50
N TYR A 127 2.63 -7.60 -10.52
CA TYR A 127 3.94 -7.39 -9.92
C TYR A 127 3.91 -7.83 -8.45
N ASN A 128 4.61 -8.91 -8.14
CA ASN A 128 4.87 -9.34 -6.76
C ASN A 128 6.14 -8.65 -6.27
N ILE A 129 5.98 -7.75 -5.29
CA ILE A 129 7.05 -6.90 -4.79
C ILE A 129 8.08 -7.71 -4.01
N SER A 130 7.63 -8.60 -3.12
CA SER A 130 8.50 -9.42 -2.27
C SER A 130 9.33 -10.42 -3.08
N GLU A 131 8.73 -11.01 -4.12
CA GLU A 131 9.42 -11.95 -5.02
C GLU A 131 10.19 -11.24 -6.14
N LYS A 132 10.04 -9.91 -6.30
CA LYS A 132 10.61 -9.12 -7.41
C LYS A 132 10.23 -9.67 -8.79
N LYS A 133 9.01 -10.14 -8.92
CA LYS A 133 8.54 -10.88 -10.10
C LYS A 133 7.40 -10.15 -10.78
N ILE A 134 7.55 -9.96 -12.10
CA ILE A 134 6.49 -9.45 -12.97
C ILE A 134 6.03 -10.58 -13.88
N PHE A 135 4.72 -10.77 -14.01
CA PHE A 135 4.16 -11.78 -14.88
C PHE A 135 2.77 -11.37 -15.41
N SER A 136 2.35 -11.99 -16.49
CA SER A 136 1.00 -11.91 -17.05
C SER A 136 0.40 -13.30 -17.10
N GLU A 137 -0.86 -13.45 -16.67
CA GLU A 137 -1.55 -14.75 -16.68
C GLU A 137 -2.09 -15.11 -18.07
N LYS A 138 -2.25 -14.12 -18.95
CA LYS A 138 -2.67 -14.34 -20.34
C LYS A 138 -1.46 -14.41 -21.28
N LYS A 139 -1.34 -15.55 -21.93
CA LYS A 139 -0.52 -15.71 -23.14
C LYS A 139 -1.22 -15.10 -24.34
#